data_2c3ab428d93668d0b29605b6f1ae3ab1
#
_entry.id   2c3ab428d93668d0b29605b6f1ae3ab1
#
_cell.length_a   1.000
_cell.length_b   1.000
_cell.length_c   1.000
_cell.angle_alpha   90.00
_cell.angle_beta   90.00
_cell.angle_gamma   90.00
#
_symmetry.space_group_name_H-M   'P 1'
#
loop_
_entity.id
_entity.type
_entity.pdbx_description
1 polymer ?
#
loop_
_entity_poly.entity_id
_entity_poly.type
_entity_poly.pdbx_seq_one_letter_code
_entity_poly.pdbx_strand_id
1 'polypeptide(L)'
;MTDDLGREIRLDKPAGRIVALYGAFNEILAGLGVADRIVARTEADDKPASIAALPVIGTHMRPNLERVLAVKPDLVLQMAGRGEAEAAVQHLTDLKVPTAVFAITDFPGLFSAIRRIGVLTGREQAATVLTDRLRRRLDAVAAKAPSGPRPKVFFEVRSGNLLAAGKGSMVDAVITAAGGENVVTADKKIVRLSDEKLLRLAPDVCLTQRGPMNAEARPMDEHPEYATLPCVRAGRTFVVDEAVFSRPGPGSVEAVEILAGLLAARPATGGRP
;
A
#
# COMPACT_ATOMS: atom_id res chain seq x y z
N MET A 1 11.15 -20.57 5.25
CA MET A 1 11.36 -19.13 5.61
C MET A 1 10.45 -18.78 6.80
N THR A 2 10.81 -17.75 7.57
CA THR A 2 9.97 -17.28 8.68
C THR A 2 9.11 -16.09 8.22
N ASP A 3 7.82 -16.10 8.54
CA ASP A 3 6.91 -14.99 8.27
C ASP A 3 6.94 -13.92 9.38
N ASP A 4 6.14 -12.86 9.24
CA ASP A 4 6.16 -11.75 10.20
C ASP A 4 5.32 -12.01 11.47
N LEU A 5 4.71 -13.20 11.58
CA LEU A 5 4.14 -13.73 12.84
C LEU A 5 5.11 -14.69 13.54
N GLY A 6 6.35 -14.84 13.05
CA GLY A 6 7.35 -15.75 13.62
C GLY A 6 7.14 -17.23 13.27
N ARG A 7 6.25 -17.55 12.32
CA ARG A 7 5.94 -18.92 11.94
C ARG A 7 6.88 -19.39 10.84
N GLU A 8 7.33 -20.63 10.93
CA GLU A 8 8.12 -21.25 9.88
C GLU A 8 7.21 -21.79 8.77
N ILE A 9 7.41 -21.31 7.55
CA ILE A 9 6.72 -21.76 6.34
C ILE A 9 7.68 -22.66 5.57
N ARG A 10 7.32 -23.92 5.44
CA ARG A 10 8.07 -24.94 4.68
C ARG A 10 7.26 -25.41 3.49
N LEU A 11 7.90 -25.48 2.34
CA LEU A 11 7.35 -26.03 1.11
C LEU A 11 8.36 -27.06 0.58
N ASP A 12 7.88 -28.22 0.15
CA ASP A 12 8.72 -29.28 -0.41
C ASP A 12 9.27 -28.93 -1.81
N LYS A 13 8.56 -28.02 -2.49
CA LYS A 13 8.91 -27.46 -3.81
C LYS A 13 8.41 -26.01 -3.91
N PRO A 14 8.94 -25.23 -4.85
CA PRO A 14 8.44 -23.87 -5.10
C PRO A 14 6.94 -23.87 -5.37
N ALA A 15 6.23 -22.88 -4.76
CA ALA A 15 4.80 -22.75 -4.90
C ALA A 15 4.36 -22.62 -6.37
N GLY A 16 3.38 -23.40 -6.76
CA GLY A 16 2.82 -23.45 -8.11
C GLY A 16 1.34 -23.06 -8.19
N ARG A 17 0.63 -23.01 -7.04
CA ARG A 17 -0.77 -22.62 -6.95
C ARG A 17 -0.96 -21.63 -5.80
N ILE A 18 -0.93 -20.36 -6.12
CA ILE A 18 -0.83 -19.29 -5.13
C ILE A 18 -2.15 -18.53 -5.05
N VAL A 19 -2.61 -18.30 -3.82
CA VAL A 19 -3.70 -17.37 -3.52
C VAL A 19 -3.11 -16.17 -2.78
N ALA A 20 -3.23 -14.99 -3.38
CA ALA A 20 -2.88 -13.73 -2.74
C ALA A 20 -4.15 -13.08 -2.18
N LEU A 21 -4.25 -12.98 -0.84
CA LEU A 21 -5.39 -12.36 -0.17
C LEU A 21 -5.29 -10.83 -0.11
N TYR A 22 -4.22 -10.24 -0.67
CA TYR A 22 -4.05 -8.80 -0.74
C TYR A 22 -3.33 -8.40 -2.03
N GLY A 23 -3.85 -7.38 -2.73
CA GLY A 23 -3.43 -7.01 -4.09
C GLY A 23 -1.94 -6.69 -4.27
N ALA A 24 -1.26 -6.18 -3.23
CA ALA A 24 0.19 -5.96 -3.27
C ALA A 24 0.99 -7.23 -3.58
N PHE A 25 0.52 -8.41 -3.13
CA PHE A 25 1.19 -9.68 -3.43
C PHE A 25 1.00 -10.10 -4.89
N ASN A 26 -0.14 -9.78 -5.51
CA ASN A 26 -0.33 -10.00 -6.94
C ASN A 26 0.69 -9.21 -7.76
N GLU A 27 0.97 -7.96 -7.38
CA GLU A 27 2.00 -7.13 -8.01
C GLU A 27 3.41 -7.72 -7.80
N ILE A 28 3.71 -8.20 -6.59
CA ILE A 28 4.99 -8.86 -6.30
C ILE A 28 5.14 -10.12 -7.15
N LEU A 29 4.13 -10.99 -7.18
CA LEU A 29 4.14 -12.23 -7.97
C LEU A 29 4.30 -11.95 -9.47
N ALA A 30 3.64 -10.90 -9.98
CA ALA A 30 3.82 -10.45 -11.37
C ALA A 30 5.25 -9.95 -11.61
N GLY A 31 5.80 -9.16 -10.69
CA GLY A 31 7.18 -8.68 -10.75
C GLY A 31 8.24 -9.79 -10.69
N LEU A 32 7.91 -10.92 -10.06
CA LEU A 32 8.74 -12.14 -10.00
C LEU A 32 8.56 -13.05 -11.25
N GLY A 33 7.63 -12.72 -12.15
CA GLY A 33 7.35 -13.50 -13.36
C GLY A 33 6.58 -14.80 -13.06
N VAL A 34 5.71 -14.82 -12.04
CA VAL A 34 4.89 -15.98 -11.64
C VAL A 34 3.40 -15.63 -11.48
N ALA A 35 2.92 -14.63 -12.19
CA ALA A 35 1.49 -14.27 -12.19
C ALA A 35 0.58 -15.40 -12.69
N ASP A 36 1.08 -16.27 -13.54
CA ASP A 36 0.43 -17.49 -14.05
C ASP A 36 0.16 -18.54 -12.97
N ARG A 37 0.84 -18.45 -11.82
CA ARG A 37 0.61 -19.35 -10.66
C ARG A 37 -0.48 -18.84 -9.72
N ILE A 38 -1.03 -17.64 -9.93
CA ILE A 38 -2.16 -17.14 -9.15
C ILE A 38 -3.43 -17.87 -9.61
N VAL A 39 -4.15 -18.50 -8.67
CA VAL A 39 -5.30 -19.36 -8.98
C VAL A 39 -6.65 -18.79 -8.55
N ALA A 40 -6.65 -17.72 -7.78
CA ALA A 40 -7.86 -16.98 -7.38
C ALA A 40 -7.49 -15.54 -6.98
N ARG A 41 -8.49 -14.66 -6.94
CA ARG A 41 -8.31 -13.24 -6.55
C ARG A 41 -9.35 -12.78 -5.54
N THR A 42 -9.08 -11.70 -4.84
CA THR A 42 -10.11 -11.01 -4.05
C THR A 42 -11.01 -10.13 -4.94
N GLU A 43 -12.12 -9.67 -4.40
CA GLU A 43 -13.07 -8.80 -5.12
C GLU A 43 -12.42 -7.49 -5.60
N ALA A 44 -11.51 -6.94 -4.79
CA ALA A 44 -10.84 -5.67 -5.06
C ALA A 44 -9.61 -5.78 -5.99
N ASP A 45 -9.23 -7.00 -6.40
CA ASP A 45 -8.00 -7.24 -7.13
C ASP A 45 -8.27 -7.64 -8.57
N ASP A 46 -7.93 -6.77 -9.51
CA ASP A 46 -8.05 -6.96 -10.95
C ASP A 46 -6.70 -6.82 -11.69
N LYS A 47 -5.63 -6.56 -10.94
CA LYS A 47 -4.26 -6.40 -11.47
C LYS A 47 -3.33 -7.49 -10.95
N PRO A 48 -2.42 -8.02 -11.83
CA PRO A 48 -2.30 -7.73 -13.26
C PRO A 48 -3.53 -8.22 -14.06
N ALA A 49 -3.74 -7.71 -15.26
CA ALA A 49 -4.92 -8.05 -16.08
C ALA A 49 -5.14 -9.57 -16.26
N SER A 50 -4.07 -10.36 -16.19
CA SER A 50 -4.13 -11.84 -16.29
C SER A 50 -4.94 -12.51 -15.19
N ILE A 51 -5.16 -11.86 -14.03
CA ILE A 51 -5.96 -12.43 -12.93
C ILE A 51 -7.43 -12.01 -12.97
N ALA A 52 -7.82 -11.08 -13.82
CA ALA A 52 -9.17 -10.50 -13.82
C ALA A 52 -10.28 -11.56 -13.99
N ALA A 53 -10.02 -12.61 -14.78
CA ALA A 53 -10.96 -13.72 -15.03
C ALA A 53 -10.89 -14.85 -13.98
N LEU A 54 -10.01 -14.78 -12.99
CA LEU A 54 -9.87 -15.83 -11.99
C LEU A 54 -11.06 -15.84 -10.99
N PRO A 55 -11.34 -16.98 -10.35
CA PRO A 55 -12.38 -17.09 -9.34
C PRO A 55 -12.21 -16.08 -8.23
N VAL A 56 -13.31 -15.41 -7.84
CA VAL A 56 -13.35 -14.46 -6.71
C VAL A 56 -13.59 -15.21 -5.41
N ILE A 57 -12.74 -14.95 -4.42
CA ILE A 57 -12.74 -15.64 -3.12
C ILE A 57 -13.15 -14.75 -1.95
N GLY A 58 -13.88 -13.67 -2.20
CA GLY A 58 -14.29 -12.69 -1.19
C GLY A 58 -13.28 -11.55 -1.03
N THR A 59 -13.27 -10.90 0.13
CA THR A 59 -12.36 -9.76 0.42
C THR A 59 -11.11 -10.22 1.17
N HIS A 60 -10.10 -9.36 1.24
CA HIS A 60 -8.88 -9.64 2.02
C HIS A 60 -9.14 -9.79 3.52
N MET A 61 -10.18 -9.15 4.06
CA MET A 61 -10.56 -9.26 5.47
C MET A 61 -11.44 -10.48 5.75
N ARG A 62 -12.28 -10.86 4.77
CA ARG A 62 -13.27 -11.95 4.84
C ARG A 62 -13.15 -12.85 3.61
N PRO A 63 -12.06 -13.61 3.46
CA PRO A 63 -11.96 -14.56 2.37
C PRO A 63 -12.96 -15.71 2.62
N ASN A 64 -13.63 -16.16 1.56
CA ASN A 64 -14.43 -17.37 1.61
C ASN A 64 -13.50 -18.58 1.59
N LEU A 65 -13.33 -19.22 2.75
CA LEU A 65 -12.40 -20.32 2.94
C LEU A 65 -12.72 -21.54 2.07
N GLU A 66 -14.01 -21.85 1.83
CA GLU A 66 -14.40 -22.97 0.96
C GLU A 66 -13.93 -22.72 -0.48
N ARG A 67 -14.09 -21.49 -0.98
CA ARG A 67 -13.59 -21.10 -2.32
C ARG A 67 -12.07 -21.11 -2.38
N VAL A 68 -11.38 -20.68 -1.30
CA VAL A 68 -9.92 -20.77 -1.21
C VAL A 68 -9.48 -22.24 -1.30
N LEU A 69 -10.11 -23.13 -0.53
CA LEU A 69 -9.77 -24.56 -0.53
C LEU A 69 -10.12 -25.25 -1.86
N ALA A 70 -11.22 -24.85 -2.50
CA ALA A 70 -11.65 -25.41 -3.79
C ALA A 70 -10.59 -25.22 -4.90
N VAL A 71 -9.81 -24.13 -4.86
CA VAL A 71 -8.73 -23.92 -5.82
C VAL A 71 -7.42 -24.62 -5.44
N LYS A 72 -7.39 -25.40 -4.35
CA LYS A 72 -6.27 -26.23 -3.89
C LYS A 72 -4.93 -25.47 -3.92
N PRO A 73 -4.78 -24.38 -3.17
CA PRO A 73 -3.53 -23.64 -3.15
C PRO A 73 -2.45 -24.43 -2.41
N ASP A 74 -1.21 -24.32 -2.88
CA ASP A 74 -0.02 -24.78 -2.17
C ASP A 74 0.69 -23.65 -1.41
N LEU A 75 0.23 -22.39 -1.59
CA LEU A 75 0.66 -21.22 -0.83
C LEU A 75 -0.46 -20.19 -0.78
N VAL A 76 -0.71 -19.64 0.41
CA VAL A 76 -1.53 -18.45 0.61
C VAL A 76 -0.67 -17.31 1.15
N LEU A 77 -0.81 -16.11 0.58
CA LEU A 77 -0.13 -14.89 1.04
C LEU A 77 -1.16 -13.95 1.65
N GLN A 78 -0.94 -13.52 2.89
CA GLN A 78 -1.81 -12.59 3.58
C GLN A 78 -1.03 -11.41 4.17
N MET A 79 -1.64 -10.23 4.14
CA MET A 79 -1.14 -9.06 4.86
C MET A 79 -1.49 -9.21 6.35
N ALA A 80 -0.56 -8.88 7.23
CA ALA A 80 -0.84 -8.80 8.66
C ALA A 80 -2.01 -7.85 8.91
N GLY A 81 -3.02 -8.34 9.61
CA GLY A 81 -4.28 -7.65 9.83
C GLY A 81 -4.75 -7.77 11.26
N ARG A 82 -6.05 -7.69 11.46
CA ARG A 82 -6.72 -7.84 12.76
C ARG A 82 -8.01 -8.62 12.59
N GLY A 83 -8.44 -9.29 13.67
CA GLY A 83 -9.75 -9.90 13.74
C GLY A 83 -9.99 -10.95 12.66
N GLU A 84 -10.89 -10.69 11.73
CA GLU A 84 -11.32 -11.66 10.72
C GLU A 84 -10.20 -12.13 9.78
N ALA A 85 -9.26 -11.24 9.43
CA ALA A 85 -8.10 -11.64 8.62
C ALA A 85 -7.17 -12.59 9.39
N GLU A 86 -6.98 -12.38 10.68
CA GLU A 86 -6.20 -13.28 11.55
C GLU A 86 -6.92 -14.61 11.76
N ALA A 87 -8.24 -14.60 11.95
CA ALA A 87 -9.05 -15.82 12.06
C ALA A 87 -8.98 -16.66 10.78
N ALA A 88 -9.03 -16.03 9.61
CA ALA A 88 -8.89 -16.72 8.33
C ALA A 88 -7.51 -17.38 8.19
N VAL A 89 -6.44 -16.70 8.60
CA VAL A 89 -5.08 -17.26 8.61
C VAL A 89 -4.99 -18.47 9.55
N GLN A 90 -5.57 -18.35 10.75
CA GLN A 90 -5.58 -19.46 11.72
C GLN A 90 -6.30 -20.69 11.15
N HIS A 91 -7.50 -20.52 10.59
CA HIS A 91 -8.24 -21.62 9.94
C HIS A 91 -7.46 -22.28 8.82
N LEU A 92 -6.82 -21.52 7.94
CA LEU A 92 -5.99 -22.08 6.88
C LEU A 92 -4.80 -22.87 7.44
N THR A 93 -4.20 -22.37 8.52
CA THR A 93 -3.10 -23.05 9.22
C THR A 93 -3.55 -24.38 9.83
N ASP A 94 -4.72 -24.41 10.48
CA ASP A 94 -5.31 -25.63 11.07
C ASP A 94 -5.60 -26.69 10.00
N LEU A 95 -5.99 -26.25 8.80
CA LEU A 95 -6.21 -27.08 7.62
C LEU A 95 -4.91 -27.44 6.89
N LYS A 96 -3.74 -27.10 7.47
CA LYS A 96 -2.40 -27.36 6.92
C LYS A 96 -2.16 -26.76 5.53
N VAL A 97 -2.85 -25.66 5.20
CA VAL A 97 -2.57 -24.87 3.99
C VAL A 97 -1.40 -23.93 4.30
N PRO A 98 -0.27 -24.02 3.59
CA PRO A 98 0.86 -23.13 3.81
C PRO A 98 0.42 -21.67 3.62
N THR A 99 0.46 -20.90 4.71
CA THR A 99 0.00 -19.51 4.73
C THR A 99 1.08 -18.61 5.30
N ALA A 100 1.65 -17.72 4.49
CA ALA A 100 2.66 -16.76 4.90
C ALA A 100 2.04 -15.37 5.11
N VAL A 101 2.32 -14.77 6.25
CA VAL A 101 1.82 -13.44 6.64
C VAL A 101 2.97 -12.43 6.62
N PHE A 102 2.70 -11.27 6.03
CA PHE A 102 3.66 -10.17 5.91
C PHE A 102 3.11 -8.88 6.51
N ALA A 103 3.95 -8.20 7.29
CA ALA A 103 3.67 -6.87 7.86
C ALA A 103 4.53 -5.83 7.12
N ILE A 104 3.99 -5.26 6.04
CA ILE A 104 4.72 -4.30 5.22
C ILE A 104 4.22 -2.90 5.56
N THR A 105 5.08 -2.08 6.16
CA THR A 105 4.78 -0.70 6.56
C THR A 105 5.77 0.32 5.97
N ASP A 106 6.87 -0.18 5.38
CA ASP A 106 7.94 0.64 4.82
C ASP A 106 8.66 -0.08 3.65
N PHE A 107 9.61 0.59 3.01
CA PHE A 107 10.38 0.02 1.91
C PHE A 107 11.33 -1.12 2.31
N PRO A 108 12.05 -1.06 3.45
CA PRO A 108 12.81 -2.21 3.95
C PRO A 108 11.95 -3.46 4.12
N GLY A 109 10.77 -3.33 4.72
CA GLY A 109 9.77 -4.40 4.87
C GLY A 109 9.28 -4.94 3.53
N LEU A 110 8.98 -4.05 2.57
CA LEU A 110 8.60 -4.43 1.21
C LEU A 110 9.70 -5.25 0.52
N PHE A 111 10.95 -4.79 0.59
CA PHE A 111 12.07 -5.50 -0.03
C PHE A 111 12.34 -6.85 0.65
N SER A 112 12.16 -6.95 1.97
CA SER A 112 12.21 -8.20 2.71
C SER A 112 11.09 -9.16 2.25
N ALA A 113 9.86 -8.69 2.12
CA ALA A 113 8.74 -9.50 1.63
C ALA A 113 8.98 -10.01 0.22
N ILE A 114 9.44 -9.16 -0.72
CA ILE A 114 9.77 -9.56 -2.10
C ILE A 114 10.80 -10.70 -2.10
N ARG A 115 11.89 -10.60 -1.32
CA ARG A 115 12.91 -11.65 -1.24
C ARG A 115 12.35 -12.95 -0.66
N ARG A 116 11.57 -12.89 0.42
CA ARG A 116 10.98 -14.07 1.05
C ARG A 116 9.95 -14.75 0.14
N ILE A 117 9.15 -13.98 -0.61
CA ILE A 117 8.23 -14.52 -1.62
C ILE A 117 9.04 -15.13 -2.78
N GLY A 118 10.17 -14.53 -3.16
CA GLY A 118 11.12 -15.11 -4.11
C GLY A 118 11.57 -16.51 -3.71
N VAL A 119 11.95 -16.73 -2.45
CA VAL A 119 12.30 -18.06 -1.90
C VAL A 119 11.11 -19.02 -1.99
N LEU A 120 9.91 -18.61 -1.56
CA LEU A 120 8.73 -19.47 -1.60
C LEU A 120 8.33 -19.89 -3.04
N THR A 121 8.66 -19.07 -4.04
CA THR A 121 8.29 -19.29 -5.43
C THR A 121 9.45 -19.82 -6.29
N GLY A 122 10.65 -19.99 -5.73
CA GLY A 122 11.87 -20.38 -6.47
C GLY A 122 12.28 -19.29 -7.47
N ARG A 123 12.16 -18.01 -7.08
CA ARG A 123 12.46 -16.85 -7.92
C ARG A 123 13.39 -15.86 -7.23
N GLU A 124 14.38 -16.36 -6.49
CA GLU A 124 15.31 -15.55 -5.69
C GLU A 124 16.09 -14.54 -6.56
N GLN A 125 16.53 -14.96 -7.73
CA GLN A 125 17.23 -14.07 -8.65
C GLN A 125 16.30 -12.97 -9.17
N ALA A 126 15.06 -13.30 -9.55
CA ALA A 126 14.06 -12.32 -9.98
C ALA A 126 13.71 -11.34 -8.83
N ALA A 127 13.64 -11.83 -7.59
CA ALA A 127 13.41 -11.00 -6.41
C ALA A 127 14.55 -10.01 -6.17
N THR A 128 15.80 -10.43 -6.36
CA THR A 128 16.97 -9.54 -6.29
C THR A 128 16.88 -8.46 -7.35
N VAL A 129 16.67 -8.84 -8.62
CA VAL A 129 16.54 -7.90 -9.74
C VAL A 129 15.40 -6.90 -9.52
N LEU A 130 14.23 -7.37 -9.06
CA LEU A 130 13.08 -6.51 -8.75
C LEU A 130 13.42 -5.53 -7.63
N THR A 131 13.99 -6.01 -6.52
CA THR A 131 14.36 -5.19 -5.38
C THR A 131 15.37 -4.11 -5.77
N ASP A 132 16.41 -4.45 -6.53
CA ASP A 132 17.43 -3.50 -6.94
C ASP A 132 16.88 -2.47 -7.93
N ARG A 133 15.96 -2.85 -8.81
CA ARG A 133 15.25 -1.91 -9.68
C ARG A 133 14.46 -0.90 -8.89
N LEU A 134 13.70 -1.36 -7.88
CA LEU A 134 12.89 -0.49 -7.03
C LEU A 134 13.76 0.45 -6.19
N ARG A 135 14.88 -0.03 -5.64
CA ARG A 135 15.85 0.79 -4.91
C ARG A 135 16.42 1.90 -5.78
N ARG A 136 16.90 1.56 -6.98
CA ARG A 136 17.44 2.58 -7.91
C ARG A 136 16.43 3.67 -8.24
N ARG A 137 15.14 3.34 -8.34
CA ARG A 137 14.10 4.35 -8.54
C ARG A 137 13.96 5.28 -7.32
N LEU A 138 13.97 4.74 -6.09
CA LEU A 138 13.96 5.54 -4.87
C LEU A 138 15.21 6.43 -4.77
N ASP A 139 16.39 5.88 -5.05
CA ASP A 139 17.65 6.63 -5.03
C ASP A 139 17.64 7.79 -6.05
N ALA A 140 17.06 7.55 -7.23
CA ALA A 140 16.90 8.59 -8.25
C ALA A 140 15.98 9.74 -7.83
N VAL A 141 14.94 9.46 -7.00
CA VAL A 141 14.09 10.50 -6.41
C VAL A 141 14.87 11.24 -5.32
N ALA A 142 15.53 10.50 -4.42
CA ALA A 142 16.31 11.10 -3.32
C ALA A 142 17.41 12.03 -3.83
N ALA A 143 18.08 11.67 -4.93
CA ALA A 143 19.13 12.49 -5.56
C ALA A 143 18.61 13.82 -6.11
N LYS A 144 17.31 13.95 -6.38
CA LYS A 144 16.67 15.18 -6.89
C LYS A 144 15.97 15.99 -5.80
N ALA A 145 15.97 15.49 -4.57
CA ALA A 145 15.28 16.16 -3.46
C ALA A 145 15.88 17.57 -3.25
N PRO A 146 15.05 18.62 -3.19
CA PRO A 146 15.53 19.98 -2.98
C PRO A 146 16.14 20.12 -1.58
N SER A 147 17.19 20.95 -1.49
CA SER A 147 17.75 21.38 -0.20
C SER A 147 16.77 22.35 0.45
N GLY A 148 16.36 22.10 1.69
CA GLY A 148 15.49 22.99 2.43
C GLY A 148 14.49 22.29 3.34
N PRO A 149 13.58 23.05 3.98
CA PRO A 149 12.52 22.47 4.81
C PRO A 149 11.63 21.55 3.98
N ARG A 150 11.29 20.39 4.56
CA ARG A 150 10.39 19.43 3.92
C ARG A 150 8.96 19.97 3.95
N PRO A 151 8.22 19.94 2.82
CA PRO A 151 6.81 20.30 2.82
C PRO A 151 6.00 19.38 3.74
N LYS A 152 5.09 19.98 4.51
CA LYS A 152 4.16 19.28 5.38
C LYS A 152 3.04 18.65 4.56
N VAL A 153 2.92 17.34 4.60
CA VAL A 153 1.94 16.57 3.82
C VAL A 153 0.89 15.96 4.72
N PHE A 154 -0.37 16.20 4.40
CA PHE A 154 -1.50 15.49 4.96
C PHE A 154 -2.03 14.46 3.95
N PHE A 155 -2.31 13.24 4.41
CA PHE A 155 -2.89 12.20 3.58
C PHE A 155 -4.20 11.69 4.19
N GLU A 156 -5.31 11.99 3.52
CA GLU A 156 -6.64 11.51 3.88
C GLU A 156 -6.88 10.12 3.31
N VAL A 157 -7.10 9.15 4.20
CA VAL A 157 -7.44 7.77 3.85
C VAL A 157 -8.93 7.62 3.57
N ARG A 158 -9.79 8.34 4.33
CA ARG A 158 -11.24 8.32 4.15
C ARG A 158 -11.87 9.60 4.66
N SER A 159 -12.69 10.19 3.80
CA SER A 159 -13.53 11.35 4.10
C SER A 159 -14.68 11.00 5.05
N GLY A 160 -15.41 12.00 5.52
CA GLY A 160 -16.60 11.84 6.37
C GLY A 160 -16.32 11.55 7.85
N ASN A 161 -15.27 10.80 8.18
CA ASN A 161 -14.79 10.59 9.55
C ASN A 161 -13.31 10.94 9.74
N LEU A 162 -12.74 11.67 8.79
CA LEU A 162 -11.38 12.19 8.71
C LEU A 162 -10.32 11.17 9.19
N LEU A 163 -10.24 10.03 8.47
CA LEU A 163 -9.18 9.07 8.70
C LEU A 163 -7.93 9.47 7.91
N ALA A 164 -6.81 9.54 8.59
CA ALA A 164 -5.52 9.94 8.03
C ALA A 164 -4.48 8.85 8.18
N ALA A 165 -3.48 8.85 7.30
CA ALA A 165 -2.33 7.96 7.38
C ALA A 165 -1.34 8.44 8.46
N GLY A 166 -1.02 7.59 9.44
CA GLY A 166 -0.03 7.86 10.47
C GLY A 166 1.34 7.22 10.18
N LYS A 167 2.30 7.38 11.10
CA LYS A 167 3.68 6.89 10.95
C LYS A 167 3.81 5.38 10.77
N GLY A 168 2.87 4.58 11.27
CA GLY A 168 2.86 3.12 11.10
C GLY A 168 2.35 2.66 9.73
N SER A 169 2.31 3.50 8.70
CA SER A 169 1.76 3.19 7.38
C SER A 169 2.80 3.30 6.26
N MET A 170 2.60 2.54 5.19
CA MET A 170 3.39 2.68 3.96
C MET A 170 3.30 4.09 3.35
N VAL A 171 2.18 4.77 3.55
CA VAL A 171 1.99 6.17 3.11
C VAL A 171 3.01 7.11 3.77
N ASP A 172 3.31 6.91 5.05
CA ASP A 172 4.34 7.69 5.75
C ASP A 172 5.73 7.47 5.11
N ALA A 173 6.06 6.22 4.78
CA ALA A 173 7.30 5.89 4.08
C ALA A 173 7.34 6.52 2.66
N VAL A 174 6.22 6.53 1.95
CA VAL A 174 6.07 7.21 0.64
C VAL A 174 6.30 8.71 0.78
N ILE A 175 5.64 9.37 1.73
CA ILE A 175 5.79 10.81 1.98
C ILE A 175 7.25 11.15 2.28
N THR A 176 7.87 10.38 3.17
CA THR A 176 9.27 10.59 3.59
C THR A 176 10.24 10.40 2.42
N ALA A 177 10.08 9.33 1.64
CA ALA A 177 10.94 9.03 0.49
C ALA A 177 10.77 10.05 -0.65
N ALA A 178 9.58 10.65 -0.79
CA ALA A 178 9.32 11.73 -1.75
C ALA A 178 9.88 13.09 -1.32
N GLY A 179 10.46 13.20 -0.10
CA GLY A 179 11.01 14.44 0.45
C GLY A 179 10.01 15.29 1.23
N GLY A 180 8.83 14.77 1.55
CA GLY A 180 7.84 15.40 2.41
C GLY A 180 7.99 15.06 3.89
N GLU A 181 7.15 15.67 4.73
CA GLU A 181 6.98 15.39 6.15
C GLU A 181 5.50 15.09 6.42
N ASN A 182 5.19 13.90 6.94
CA ASN A 182 3.83 13.56 7.32
C ASN A 182 3.42 14.33 8.58
N VAL A 183 2.36 15.15 8.49
CA VAL A 183 1.86 15.94 9.63
C VAL A 183 1.22 15.08 10.71
N VAL A 184 0.85 13.83 10.39
CA VAL A 184 0.23 12.89 11.34
C VAL A 184 1.30 12.00 11.96
N THR A 185 1.82 12.43 13.10
CA THR A 185 2.98 11.82 13.77
C THR A 185 2.66 10.64 14.68
N ALA A 186 1.39 10.27 14.84
CA ALA A 186 1.00 9.12 15.67
C ALA A 186 1.50 7.81 15.06
N ASP A 187 2.08 6.95 15.91
CA ASP A 187 2.60 5.63 15.53
C ASP A 187 1.46 4.61 15.40
N LYS A 188 0.60 4.86 14.42
CA LYS A 188 -0.53 4.02 14.01
C LYS A 188 -0.65 4.05 12.48
N LYS A 189 -1.14 2.97 11.90
CA LYS A 189 -1.37 2.89 10.46
C LYS A 189 -2.43 3.89 9.99
N ILE A 190 -3.54 3.98 10.73
CA ILE A 190 -4.66 4.89 10.47
C ILE A 190 -5.01 5.61 11.76
N VAL A 191 -5.20 6.92 11.66
CA VAL A 191 -5.51 7.82 12.77
C VAL A 191 -6.79 8.58 12.44
N ARG A 192 -7.74 8.62 13.38
CA ARG A 192 -8.89 9.51 13.27
C ARG A 192 -8.49 10.88 13.81
N LEU A 193 -8.76 11.93 13.04
CA LEU A 193 -8.54 13.32 13.44
C LEU A 193 -9.87 14.06 13.62
N SER A 194 -9.83 15.18 14.32
CA SER A 194 -10.87 16.21 14.24
C SER A 194 -10.46 17.30 13.26
N ASP A 195 -11.43 18.07 12.77
CA ASP A 195 -11.18 19.19 11.85
C ASP A 195 -10.28 20.26 12.49
N GLU A 196 -10.47 20.58 13.79
CA GLU A 196 -9.63 21.53 14.51
C GLU A 196 -8.18 21.03 14.61
N LYS A 197 -7.97 19.70 14.72
CA LYS A 197 -6.62 19.14 14.72
C LYS A 197 -5.97 19.29 13.37
N LEU A 198 -6.68 19.02 12.28
CA LEU A 198 -6.18 19.20 10.91
C LEU A 198 -5.84 20.68 10.66
N LEU A 199 -6.73 21.62 11.02
CA LEU A 199 -6.49 23.05 10.88
C LEU A 199 -5.21 23.50 11.62
N ARG A 200 -4.94 22.98 12.82
CA ARG A 200 -3.71 23.27 13.58
C ARG A 200 -2.45 22.65 12.96
N LEU A 201 -2.55 21.50 12.29
CA LEU A 201 -1.42 20.86 11.63
C LEU A 201 -0.95 21.68 10.42
N ALA A 202 -1.85 22.46 9.80
CA ALA A 202 -1.56 23.42 8.72
C ALA A 202 -0.67 22.80 7.62
N PRO A 203 -1.10 21.76 6.91
CA PRO A 203 -0.32 21.11 5.86
C PRO A 203 -0.10 22.02 4.65
N ASP A 204 1.08 21.89 4.01
CA ASP A 204 1.42 22.58 2.76
C ASP A 204 0.85 21.86 1.53
N VAL A 205 0.62 20.54 1.64
CA VAL A 205 0.06 19.69 0.59
C VAL A 205 -0.95 18.74 1.21
N CYS A 206 -2.11 18.61 0.57
CA CYS A 206 -3.15 17.67 0.98
C CYS A 206 -3.40 16.64 -0.12
N LEU A 207 -3.35 15.38 0.25
CA LEU A 207 -3.67 14.25 -0.62
C LEU A 207 -4.92 13.56 -0.09
N THR A 208 -5.88 13.29 -0.95
CA THR A 208 -7.07 12.48 -0.64
C THR A 208 -7.05 11.24 -1.52
N GLN A 209 -7.00 10.05 -0.93
CA GLN A 209 -7.04 8.83 -1.73
C GLN A 209 -8.44 8.59 -2.29
N ARG A 210 -8.49 8.06 -3.52
CA ARG A 210 -9.70 7.52 -4.15
C ARG A 210 -9.52 6.03 -4.42
N GLY A 211 -10.51 5.25 -4.01
CA GLY A 211 -10.51 3.80 -4.17
C GLY A 211 -11.59 3.14 -3.30
N PRO A 212 -11.54 1.82 -3.09
CA PRO A 212 -12.57 1.08 -2.34
C PRO A 212 -12.84 1.62 -0.92
N MET A 213 -11.85 2.19 -0.25
CA MET A 213 -12.02 2.78 1.08
C MET A 213 -12.64 4.19 1.05
N ASN A 214 -12.54 4.90 -0.07
CA ASN A 214 -12.97 6.28 -0.25
C ASN A 214 -13.44 6.52 -1.70
N ALA A 215 -14.52 5.86 -2.10
CA ALA A 215 -15.01 5.87 -3.49
C ALA A 215 -15.45 7.27 -3.96
N GLU A 216 -16.04 8.05 -3.05
CA GLU A 216 -16.52 9.42 -3.30
C GLU A 216 -15.51 10.49 -2.86
N ALA A 217 -14.20 10.17 -2.95
CA ALA A 217 -13.16 11.09 -2.55
C ALA A 217 -13.29 12.44 -3.28
N ARG A 218 -13.25 13.52 -2.50
CA ARG A 218 -13.20 14.90 -3.00
C ARG A 218 -11.90 15.54 -2.52
N PRO A 219 -11.28 16.40 -3.31
CA PRO A 219 -10.11 17.14 -2.86
C PRO A 219 -10.47 18.11 -1.74
N MET A 220 -9.50 18.46 -0.88
CA MET A 220 -9.73 19.29 0.32
C MET A 220 -10.29 20.68 0.00
N ASP A 221 -10.03 21.25 -1.17
CA ASP A 221 -10.54 22.56 -1.61
C ASP A 221 -12.04 22.56 -1.96
N GLU A 222 -12.67 21.40 -2.09
CA GLU A 222 -14.12 21.28 -2.23
C GLU A 222 -14.87 21.33 -0.88
N HIS A 223 -14.13 21.40 0.24
CA HIS A 223 -14.68 21.41 1.59
C HIS A 223 -14.54 22.83 2.22
N PRO A 224 -15.66 23.59 2.39
CA PRO A 224 -15.61 24.97 2.89
C PRO A 224 -14.91 25.12 4.25
N GLU A 225 -15.04 24.12 5.12
CA GLU A 225 -14.42 24.07 6.44
C GLU A 225 -12.89 24.08 6.41
N TYR A 226 -12.29 23.69 5.29
CA TYR A 226 -10.82 23.65 5.09
C TYR A 226 -10.27 24.80 4.28
N ALA A 227 -11.07 25.80 3.90
CA ALA A 227 -10.65 26.92 3.06
C ALA A 227 -9.46 27.73 3.62
N THR A 228 -9.20 27.63 4.93
CA THR A 228 -8.09 28.33 5.60
C THR A 228 -6.77 27.54 5.58
N LEU A 229 -6.78 26.26 5.20
CA LEU A 229 -5.57 25.44 5.15
C LEU A 229 -4.56 26.01 4.14
N PRO A 230 -3.25 25.97 4.45
CA PRO A 230 -2.20 26.40 3.52
C PRO A 230 -2.26 25.65 2.19
N CYS A 231 -2.48 24.32 2.20
CA CYS A 231 -2.61 23.50 0.98
C CYS A 231 -3.77 23.97 0.09
N VAL A 232 -4.93 24.34 0.67
CA VAL A 232 -6.11 24.83 -0.08
C VAL A 232 -5.84 26.20 -0.68
N ARG A 233 -5.31 27.15 0.11
CA ARG A 233 -4.96 28.48 -0.37
C ARG A 233 -3.90 28.47 -1.47
N ALA A 234 -2.99 27.50 -1.43
CA ALA A 234 -1.93 27.36 -2.42
C ALA A 234 -2.34 26.51 -3.64
N GLY A 235 -3.58 25.99 -3.69
CA GLY A 235 -4.05 25.07 -4.75
C GLY A 235 -3.26 23.74 -4.80
N ARG A 236 -2.78 23.27 -3.63
CA ARG A 236 -1.97 22.04 -3.50
C ARG A 236 -2.77 20.92 -2.85
N THR A 237 -3.94 20.67 -3.40
CA THR A 237 -4.86 19.60 -3.03
C THR A 237 -5.00 18.63 -4.19
N PHE A 238 -4.82 17.35 -3.95
CA PHE A 238 -4.76 16.33 -4.99
C PHE A 238 -5.56 15.09 -4.60
N VAL A 239 -6.28 14.51 -5.55
CA VAL A 239 -6.86 13.17 -5.42
C VAL A 239 -5.89 12.17 -6.02
N VAL A 240 -5.57 11.12 -5.28
CA VAL A 240 -4.58 10.09 -5.66
C VAL A 240 -5.19 8.68 -5.60
N ASP A 241 -4.65 7.75 -6.36
CA ASP A 241 -5.12 6.35 -6.42
C ASP A 241 -4.75 5.59 -5.14
N GLU A 242 -5.75 5.00 -4.46
CA GLU A 242 -5.56 4.17 -3.27
C GLU A 242 -4.64 2.97 -3.55
N ALA A 243 -4.77 2.33 -4.72
CA ALA A 243 -3.99 1.15 -5.04
C ALA A 243 -2.49 1.48 -5.19
N VAL A 244 -2.16 2.68 -5.64
CA VAL A 244 -0.78 3.14 -5.81
C VAL A 244 -0.20 3.63 -4.49
N PHE A 245 -0.94 4.46 -3.75
CA PHE A 245 -0.41 5.16 -2.56
C PHE A 245 -0.53 4.35 -1.27
N SER A 246 -1.60 3.58 -1.08
CA SER A 246 -1.92 2.96 0.22
C SER A 246 -1.70 1.45 0.28
N ARG A 247 -1.53 0.78 -0.87
CA ARG A 247 -1.19 -0.65 -0.90
C ARG A 247 0.33 -0.82 -0.83
N PRO A 248 0.86 -1.49 0.22
CA PRO A 248 2.31 -1.65 0.40
C PRO A 248 2.87 -2.71 -0.56
N GLY A 249 3.11 -2.31 -1.80
CA GLY A 249 3.59 -3.14 -2.90
C GLY A 249 4.61 -2.41 -3.79
N PRO A 250 5.03 -3.01 -4.90
CA PRO A 250 5.91 -2.37 -5.88
C PRO A 250 5.40 -1.01 -6.40
N GLY A 251 4.06 -0.85 -6.49
CA GLY A 251 3.41 0.41 -6.86
C GLY A 251 3.71 1.57 -5.90
N SER A 252 4.07 1.31 -4.64
CA SER A 252 4.44 2.36 -3.68
C SER A 252 5.67 3.16 -4.13
N VAL A 253 6.55 2.60 -4.96
CA VAL A 253 7.69 3.37 -5.53
C VAL A 253 7.21 4.36 -6.59
N GLU A 254 6.17 4.01 -7.36
CA GLU A 254 5.51 4.95 -8.27
C GLU A 254 4.84 6.09 -7.49
N ALA A 255 4.19 5.79 -6.36
CA ALA A 255 3.65 6.82 -5.48
C ALA A 255 4.71 7.83 -5.01
N VAL A 256 5.93 7.36 -4.69
CA VAL A 256 7.06 8.24 -4.34
C VAL A 256 7.42 9.17 -5.50
N GLU A 257 7.51 8.65 -6.72
CA GLU A 257 7.83 9.44 -7.91
C GLU A 257 6.75 10.49 -8.21
N ILE A 258 5.48 10.10 -8.14
CA ILE A 258 4.33 11.00 -8.32
C ILE A 258 4.38 12.10 -7.25
N LEU A 259 4.49 11.72 -5.98
CA LEU A 259 4.49 12.69 -4.89
C LEU A 259 5.69 13.63 -4.97
N ALA A 260 6.88 13.15 -5.27
CA ALA A 260 8.06 13.99 -5.45
C ALA A 260 7.84 15.05 -6.54
N GLY A 261 7.19 14.67 -7.66
CA GLY A 261 6.77 15.61 -8.70
C GLY A 261 5.80 16.68 -8.19
N LEU A 262 4.78 16.27 -7.41
CA LEU A 262 3.82 17.18 -6.80
C LEU A 262 4.47 18.12 -5.77
N LEU A 263 5.45 17.63 -5.00
CA LEU A 263 6.18 18.44 -4.02
C LEU A 263 7.10 19.48 -4.69
N ALA A 264 7.71 19.13 -5.82
CA ALA A 264 8.59 20.03 -6.59
C ALA A 264 7.83 21.09 -7.38
N ALA A 265 6.56 20.88 -7.71
CA ALA A 265 5.74 21.85 -8.41
C ALA A 265 5.56 23.12 -7.54
N ARG A 266 5.86 24.30 -8.13
CA ARG A 266 5.59 25.59 -7.46
C ARG A 266 4.09 25.78 -7.32
N PRO A 267 3.63 26.44 -6.22
CA PRO A 267 2.24 26.87 -6.12
C PRO A 267 1.83 27.62 -7.38
N ALA A 268 0.62 27.37 -7.88
CA ALA A 268 0.08 28.15 -8.96
C ALA A 268 0.04 29.62 -8.50
N THR A 269 0.89 30.46 -9.09
CA THR A 269 0.84 31.92 -8.91
C THR A 269 -0.38 32.45 -9.66
N GLY A 270 -1.54 32.38 -9.03
CA GLY A 270 -2.79 32.82 -9.62
C GLY A 270 -3.89 32.70 -8.58
N GLY A 271 -4.07 33.76 -7.78
CA GLY A 271 -5.30 33.91 -7.02
C GLY A 271 -6.47 33.82 -7.99
N ARG A 272 -7.43 32.96 -7.70
CA ARG A 272 -8.76 33.10 -8.29
C ARG A 272 -9.29 34.47 -7.89
N PRO A 273 -9.85 35.25 -8.84
CA PRO A 273 -10.43 36.55 -8.59
C PRO A 273 -11.61 36.46 -7.62
#